data_9d64c46b3f789821585f7273d8dd1c01
#
_entry.id   9d64c46b3f789821585f7273d8dd1c01
#
_cell.length_a   1.000
_cell.length_b   1.000
_cell.length_c   1.000
_cell.angle_alpha   90.00
_cell.angle_beta   90.00
_cell.angle_gamma   90.00
#
_symmetry.space_group_name_H-M   'P 1'
#
loop_
_entity.id
_entity.type
_entity.pdbx_description
1 polymer ?
#
loop_
_entity_poly.entity_id
_entity_poly.type
_entity_poly.pdbx_seq_one_letter_code
_entity_poly.pdbx_strand_id
1 'polypeptide(L)'
;MEIVDSIRSAVTEADIVTVAATGLSGVANYPVIDPEWLRPGAYVAATSNIQVDAGFLCTGARNVVDHTPLYEAYVANFSPPYHEQLGALGVKYQDMLLDGRLNVADIAEFGDIVDGRAPGYDPARPSFFSIGGIPAEDVAWATELLWEAQRRDIGTLLPIWDQPALG
;
A
#
# COMPACT_ATOMS: atom_id res chain seq x y z
N MET A 1 6.44 23.20 2.29
CA MET A 1 6.58 21.90 2.98
C MET A 1 6.88 22.23 4.44
N GLU A 2 6.11 21.68 5.35
CA GLU A 2 6.27 21.83 6.79
C GLU A 2 6.74 20.49 7.37
N ILE A 3 7.63 20.54 8.34
CA ILE A 3 8.09 19.37 9.09
C ILE A 3 7.44 19.45 10.46
N VAL A 4 6.80 18.36 10.88
CA VAL A 4 6.09 18.26 12.16
C VAL A 4 6.67 17.15 13.02
N ASP A 5 6.47 17.23 14.34
CA ASP A 5 7.14 16.37 15.31
C ASP A 5 6.35 15.09 15.64
N SER A 6 5.16 14.91 15.09
CA SER A 6 4.33 13.75 15.40
C SER A 6 3.53 13.25 14.20
N ILE A 7 3.24 11.96 14.18
CA ILE A 7 2.35 11.34 13.19
C ILE A 7 0.98 12.00 13.25
N ARG A 8 0.43 12.21 14.44
CA ARG A 8 -0.86 12.88 14.60
C ARG A 8 -0.88 14.24 13.91
N SER A 9 0.11 15.09 14.14
CA SER A 9 0.19 16.40 13.49
C SER A 9 0.34 16.31 11.97
N ALA A 10 1.00 15.25 11.48
CA ALA A 10 1.17 15.05 10.05
C ALA A 10 -0.11 14.61 9.34
N VAL A 11 -0.98 13.83 10.00
CA VAL A 11 -2.16 13.22 9.36
C VAL A 11 -3.47 13.97 9.63
N THR A 12 -3.52 14.76 10.72
CA THR A 12 -4.72 15.57 11.03
C THR A 12 -4.98 16.57 9.90
N GLU A 13 -6.20 16.65 9.44
CA GLU A 13 -6.66 17.50 8.32
C GLU A 13 -6.09 17.12 6.93
N ALA A 14 -5.28 16.06 6.81
CA ALA A 14 -4.78 15.61 5.52
C ALA A 14 -5.85 14.88 4.71
N ASP A 15 -5.98 15.23 3.42
CA ASP A 15 -6.81 14.49 2.46
C ASP A 15 -6.13 13.18 2.04
N ILE A 16 -4.79 13.23 1.89
CA ILE A 16 -3.96 12.11 1.48
C ILE A 16 -2.82 11.95 2.46
N VAL A 17 -2.68 10.76 3.00
CA VAL A 17 -1.60 10.34 3.88
C VAL A 17 -0.80 9.24 3.16
N THR A 18 0.47 9.48 2.92
CA THR A 18 1.38 8.43 2.42
C THR A 18 2.30 7.99 3.55
N VAL A 19 2.28 6.70 3.86
CA VAL A 19 3.16 6.12 4.87
C VAL A 19 4.27 5.34 4.19
N ALA A 20 5.49 5.90 4.25
CA ALA A 20 6.71 5.32 3.68
C ALA A 20 7.82 5.32 4.76
N ALA A 21 7.51 4.77 5.92
CA ALA A 21 8.43 4.73 7.05
C ALA A 21 9.52 3.67 6.85
N THR A 22 10.71 3.94 7.36
CA THR A 22 11.78 2.93 7.40
C THR A 22 11.35 1.78 8.29
N GLY A 23 11.28 0.58 7.70
CA GLY A 23 10.83 -0.62 8.41
C GLY A 23 11.85 -1.12 9.42
N LEU A 24 11.52 -1.03 10.70
CA LEU A 24 12.12 -1.87 11.73
C LEU A 24 11.25 -3.12 11.88
N SER A 25 11.86 -4.28 12.11
CA SER A 25 11.10 -5.51 12.32
C SER A 25 10.29 -5.47 13.61
N GLY A 26 9.09 -6.05 13.57
CA GLY A 26 8.19 -6.20 14.70
C GLY A 26 7.12 -5.12 14.79
N VAL A 27 5.89 -5.55 15.07
CA VAL A 27 4.67 -4.70 15.09
C VAL A 27 4.84 -3.47 15.99
N ALA A 28 5.53 -3.60 17.12
CA ALA A 28 5.75 -2.48 18.05
C ALA A 28 6.49 -1.28 17.44
N ASN A 29 7.20 -1.51 16.32
CA ASN A 29 7.99 -0.47 15.64
C ASN A 29 7.23 0.16 14.45
N TYR A 30 6.05 -0.34 14.11
CA TYR A 30 5.30 0.20 12.97
C TYR A 30 4.61 1.51 13.35
N PRO A 31 4.58 2.51 12.45
CA PRO A 31 3.82 3.72 12.68
C PRO A 31 2.36 3.42 12.98
N VAL A 32 1.84 4.04 14.04
CA VAL A 32 0.43 3.93 14.41
C VAL A 32 -0.35 5.01 13.67
N ILE A 33 -1.37 4.61 12.93
CA ILE A 33 -2.36 5.51 12.36
C ILE A 33 -3.66 5.31 13.15
N ASP A 34 -3.91 6.24 14.06
CA ASP A 34 -5.15 6.25 14.82
C ASP A 34 -6.27 6.82 13.95
N PRO A 35 -7.36 6.06 13.73
CA PRO A 35 -8.49 6.52 12.93
C PRO A 35 -9.12 7.83 13.41
N GLU A 36 -9.06 8.15 14.70
CA GLU A 36 -9.60 9.39 15.26
C GLU A 36 -8.82 10.64 14.81
N TRP A 37 -7.61 10.47 14.27
CA TRP A 37 -6.82 11.59 13.72
C TRP A 37 -7.18 11.91 12.29
N LEU A 38 -7.87 11.00 11.61
CA LEU A 38 -8.18 11.12 10.19
C LEU A 38 -9.51 11.85 9.99
N ARG A 39 -9.54 12.70 9.00
CA ARG A 39 -10.79 13.30 8.53
C ARG A 39 -11.65 12.27 7.77
N PRO A 40 -12.97 12.45 7.72
CA PRO A 40 -13.82 11.66 6.83
C PRO A 40 -13.31 11.73 5.38
N GLY A 41 -13.31 10.60 4.68
CA GLY A 41 -12.83 10.50 3.31
C GLY A 41 -11.32 10.59 3.13
N ALA A 42 -10.51 10.65 4.19
CA ALA A 42 -9.06 10.61 4.06
C ALA A 42 -8.60 9.35 3.33
N TYR A 43 -7.54 9.49 2.52
CA TYR A 43 -6.94 8.39 1.79
C TYR A 43 -5.56 8.07 2.39
N VAL A 44 -5.39 6.87 2.91
CA VAL A 44 -4.14 6.40 3.52
C VAL A 44 -3.47 5.39 2.61
N ALA A 45 -2.40 5.78 1.95
CA ALA A 45 -1.56 4.94 1.10
C ALA A 45 -0.42 4.34 1.95
N ALA A 46 -0.49 3.04 2.23
CA ALA A 46 0.50 2.33 3.03
C ALA A 46 1.48 1.58 2.10
N THR A 47 2.62 2.20 1.82
CA THR A 47 3.75 1.59 1.09
C THR A 47 4.76 0.94 2.05
N SER A 48 4.55 1.10 3.35
CA SER A 48 5.31 0.48 4.42
C SER A 48 4.38 -0.09 5.48
N ASN A 49 4.97 -0.77 6.46
CA ASN A 49 4.24 -1.36 7.57
C ASN A 49 3.56 -0.28 8.43
N ILE A 50 2.31 -0.51 8.81
CA ILE A 50 1.54 0.37 9.70
C ILE A 50 0.79 -0.44 10.75
N GLN A 51 0.48 0.21 11.87
CA GLN A 51 -0.52 -0.24 12.82
C GLN A 51 -1.79 0.59 12.67
N VAL A 52 -2.91 -0.10 12.55
CA VAL A 52 -4.26 0.49 12.58
C VAL A 52 -5.19 -0.47 13.29
N ASP A 53 -6.18 0.06 13.99
CA ASP A 53 -7.15 -0.76 14.73
C ASP A 53 -7.92 -1.71 13.81
N ALA A 54 -7.94 -3.00 14.16
CA ALA A 54 -8.60 -4.01 13.34
C ALA A 54 -10.13 -3.87 13.35
N GLY A 55 -10.71 -3.45 14.47
CA GLY A 55 -12.15 -3.20 14.56
C GLY A 55 -12.59 -2.06 13.63
N PHE A 56 -11.75 -1.03 13.55
CA PHE A 56 -11.99 0.06 12.62
C PHE A 56 -11.90 -0.39 11.14
N LEU A 57 -10.93 -1.22 10.79
CA LEU A 57 -10.83 -1.79 9.44
C LEU A 57 -12.05 -2.63 9.05
N CYS A 58 -12.72 -3.27 10.02
CA CYS A 58 -13.94 -4.03 9.77
C CYS A 58 -15.16 -3.15 9.47
N THR A 59 -15.29 -2.00 10.14
CA THR A 59 -16.57 -1.28 10.19
C THR A 59 -16.50 0.17 9.74
N GLY A 60 -15.36 0.82 9.92
CA GLY A 60 -15.19 2.26 9.71
C GLY A 60 -14.37 2.62 8.48
N ALA A 61 -13.58 1.69 7.97
CA ALA A 61 -12.69 1.92 6.85
C ALA A 61 -13.22 1.33 5.54
N ARG A 62 -12.68 1.83 4.45
CA ARG A 62 -12.70 1.18 3.16
C ARG A 62 -11.33 0.56 2.91
N ASN A 63 -11.29 -0.76 2.73
CA ASN A 63 -10.05 -1.51 2.55
C ASN A 63 -9.77 -1.71 1.06
N VAL A 64 -8.54 -1.40 0.65
CA VAL A 64 -8.11 -1.51 -0.75
C VAL A 64 -6.73 -2.16 -0.79
N VAL A 65 -6.50 -2.99 -1.79
CA VAL A 65 -5.20 -3.58 -2.11
C VAL A 65 -4.85 -3.31 -3.57
N ASP A 66 -3.57 -3.28 -3.88
CA ASP A 66 -3.10 -3.24 -5.28
C ASP A 66 -3.40 -4.56 -6.00
N HIS A 67 -3.08 -5.72 -5.39
CA HIS A 67 -3.32 -7.02 -5.99
C HIS A 67 -3.42 -8.13 -4.94
N THR A 68 -4.59 -8.73 -4.78
CA THR A 68 -4.83 -9.78 -3.76
C THR A 68 -3.86 -10.96 -3.87
N PRO A 69 -3.59 -11.55 -5.06
CA PRO A 69 -2.66 -12.66 -5.18
C PRO A 69 -1.24 -12.38 -4.68
N LEU A 70 -0.80 -11.12 -4.66
CA LEU A 70 0.48 -10.74 -4.09
C LEU A 70 0.56 -11.06 -2.59
N TYR A 71 -0.49 -10.72 -1.84
CA TYR A 71 -0.53 -10.96 -0.40
C TYR A 71 -0.74 -12.42 -0.07
N GLU A 72 -1.49 -13.16 -0.88
CA GLU A 72 -1.61 -14.62 -0.78
C GLU A 72 -0.23 -15.29 -0.95
N ALA A 73 0.55 -14.83 -1.94
CA ALA A 73 1.91 -15.32 -2.16
C ALA A 73 2.85 -14.96 -0.99
N TYR A 74 2.71 -13.77 -0.40
CA TYR A 74 3.52 -13.37 0.75
C TYR A 74 3.31 -14.30 1.95
N VAL A 75 2.07 -14.70 2.23
CA VAL A 75 1.76 -15.52 3.40
C VAL A 75 1.95 -17.02 3.16
N ALA A 76 2.15 -17.48 1.93
CA ALA A 76 2.17 -18.90 1.56
C ALA A 76 3.19 -19.75 2.33
N ASN A 77 4.29 -19.15 2.80
CA ASN A 77 5.36 -19.85 3.52
C ASN A 77 5.42 -19.47 5.01
N PHE A 78 4.40 -18.84 5.55
CA PHE A 78 4.33 -18.39 6.93
C PHE A 78 3.17 -19.05 7.67
N SER A 79 3.21 -18.99 8.99
CA SER A 79 2.09 -19.38 9.85
C SER A 79 1.47 -18.13 10.45
N PRO A 80 0.13 -18.07 10.61
CA PRO A 80 -0.52 -16.93 11.24
C PRO A 80 -0.11 -16.78 12.73
N PRO A 81 -0.12 -15.58 13.30
CA PRO A 81 -0.52 -14.34 12.64
C PRO A 81 0.56 -13.80 11.70
N TYR A 82 0.18 -13.59 10.42
CA TYR A 82 1.12 -13.21 9.38
C TYR A 82 1.66 -11.79 9.53
N HIS A 83 0.79 -10.85 9.94
CA HIS A 83 1.13 -9.44 10.05
C HIS A 83 2.24 -9.15 11.07
N GLU A 84 2.38 -9.96 12.11
CA GLU A 84 3.46 -9.82 13.07
C GLU A 84 4.84 -10.09 12.45
N GLN A 85 4.88 -10.85 11.38
CA GLN A 85 6.10 -11.26 10.69
C GLN A 85 6.39 -10.40 9.46
N LEU A 86 5.36 -10.05 8.69
CA LEU A 86 5.50 -9.40 7.38
C LEU A 86 5.08 -7.93 7.38
N GLY A 87 4.24 -7.51 8.31
CA GLY A 87 3.92 -6.12 8.62
C GLY A 87 3.12 -5.32 7.60
N ALA A 88 3.04 -5.73 6.34
CA ALA A 88 2.27 -5.01 5.33
C ALA A 88 0.77 -5.02 5.66
N LEU A 89 0.08 -3.92 5.37
CA LEU A 89 -1.35 -3.80 5.67
C LEU A 89 -2.19 -4.87 4.97
N GLY A 90 -1.89 -5.20 3.70
CA GLY A 90 -2.58 -6.27 2.99
C GLY A 90 -2.36 -7.65 3.60
N VAL A 91 -1.23 -7.88 4.29
CA VAL A 91 -1.00 -9.09 5.07
C VAL A 91 -1.87 -9.12 6.33
N LYS A 92 -2.12 -7.97 6.96
CA LYS A 92 -3.09 -7.86 8.05
C LYS A 92 -4.50 -8.21 7.58
N TYR A 93 -4.87 -7.82 6.35
CA TYR A 93 -6.14 -8.25 5.78
C TYR A 93 -6.21 -9.77 5.60
N GLN A 94 -5.10 -10.45 5.24
CA GLN A 94 -5.08 -11.92 5.17
C GLN A 94 -5.35 -12.57 6.54
N ASP A 95 -4.77 -12.06 7.62
CA ASP A 95 -5.09 -12.51 8.98
C ASP A 95 -6.58 -12.31 9.29
N MET A 96 -7.14 -11.16 8.92
CA MET A 96 -8.54 -10.82 9.19
C MET A 96 -9.53 -11.62 8.34
N LEU A 97 -9.14 -12.03 7.14
CA LEU A 97 -9.90 -12.98 6.32
C LEU A 97 -9.88 -14.38 6.93
N LEU A 98 -8.71 -14.82 7.40
CA LEU A 98 -8.51 -16.14 8.00
C LEU A 98 -9.35 -16.32 9.28
N ASP A 99 -9.43 -15.29 10.12
CA ASP A 99 -10.19 -15.33 11.38
C ASP A 99 -11.65 -14.87 11.25
N GLY A 100 -12.09 -14.58 10.02
CA GLY A 100 -13.49 -14.27 9.70
C GLY A 100 -13.95 -12.87 10.10
N ARG A 101 -13.02 -11.96 10.45
CA ARG A 101 -13.34 -10.54 10.73
C ARG A 101 -13.63 -9.72 9.48
N LEU A 102 -13.06 -10.11 8.34
CA LEU A 102 -13.36 -9.56 7.01
C LEU A 102 -13.79 -10.68 6.07
N ASN A 103 -14.54 -10.32 5.04
CA ASN A 103 -14.79 -11.16 3.88
C ASN A 103 -14.04 -10.62 2.67
N VAL A 104 -13.84 -11.42 1.66
CA VAL A 104 -13.19 -10.98 0.41
C VAL A 104 -13.89 -9.76 -0.20
N ALA A 105 -15.22 -9.69 -0.10
CA ALA A 105 -16.02 -8.57 -0.59
C ALA A 105 -15.79 -7.24 0.17
N ASP A 106 -15.18 -7.28 1.35
CA ASP A 106 -14.85 -6.10 2.15
C ASP A 106 -13.52 -5.45 1.73
N ILE A 107 -12.82 -6.07 0.78
CA ILE A 107 -11.53 -5.60 0.26
C ILE A 107 -11.66 -5.38 -1.25
N ALA A 108 -11.44 -4.15 -1.70
CA ALA A 108 -11.46 -3.82 -3.12
C ALA A 108 -10.05 -3.96 -3.72
N GLU A 109 -9.95 -4.50 -4.93
CA GLU A 109 -8.73 -4.40 -5.73
C GLU A 109 -8.67 -3.04 -6.43
N PHE A 110 -7.50 -2.43 -6.46
CA PHE A 110 -7.31 -1.13 -7.11
C PHE A 110 -7.65 -1.18 -8.60
N GLY A 111 -7.30 -2.27 -9.29
CA GLY A 111 -7.67 -2.48 -10.68
C GLY A 111 -9.18 -2.45 -10.93
N ASP A 112 -9.97 -3.00 -10.02
CA ASP A 112 -11.44 -2.97 -10.12
C ASP A 112 -12.01 -1.57 -9.92
N ILE A 113 -11.37 -0.76 -9.09
CA ILE A 113 -11.74 0.65 -8.91
C ILE A 113 -11.46 1.45 -10.18
N VAL A 114 -10.28 1.27 -10.78
CA VAL A 114 -9.88 1.95 -12.02
C VAL A 114 -10.82 1.58 -13.17
N ASP A 115 -11.20 0.33 -13.28
CA ASP A 115 -12.13 -0.16 -14.30
C ASP A 115 -13.61 0.16 -14.01
N GLY A 116 -13.92 0.76 -12.86
CA GLY A 116 -15.30 1.09 -12.46
C GLY A 116 -16.13 -0.11 -12.01
N ARG A 117 -15.51 -1.25 -11.76
CA ARG A 117 -16.17 -2.46 -11.22
C ARG A 117 -16.38 -2.39 -9.70
N ALA A 118 -15.53 -1.65 -9.01
CA ALA A 118 -15.69 -1.35 -7.59
C ALA A 118 -15.87 0.15 -7.36
N PRO A 119 -16.60 0.55 -6.29
CA PRO A 119 -16.76 1.97 -5.96
C PRO A 119 -15.40 2.65 -5.77
N GLY A 120 -15.26 3.87 -6.25
CA GLY A 120 -14.07 4.71 -6.07
C GLY A 120 -14.00 5.35 -4.68
N TYR A 121 -13.92 6.67 -4.64
CA TYR A 121 -13.84 7.46 -3.42
C TYR A 121 -15.12 7.40 -2.58
N ASP A 122 -14.98 7.31 -1.25
CA ASP A 122 -16.07 7.41 -0.29
C ASP A 122 -15.79 8.63 0.62
N PRO A 123 -16.59 9.71 0.52
CA PRO A 123 -16.37 10.91 1.33
C PRO A 123 -16.68 10.72 2.81
N ALA A 124 -17.37 9.66 3.19
CA ALA A 124 -17.78 9.40 4.57
C ALA A 124 -16.79 8.54 5.36
N ARG A 125 -15.96 7.74 4.67
CA ARG A 125 -15.07 6.78 5.31
C ARG A 125 -13.65 6.92 4.80
N PRO A 126 -12.64 6.90 5.68
CA PRO A 126 -11.24 6.80 5.26
C PRO A 126 -11.00 5.52 4.46
N SER A 127 -10.19 5.63 3.42
CA SER A 127 -9.72 4.49 2.62
C SER A 127 -8.32 4.12 3.05
N PHE A 128 -8.08 2.84 3.32
CA PHE A 128 -6.78 2.28 3.64
C PHE A 128 -6.32 1.39 2.48
N PHE A 129 -5.32 1.87 1.76
CA PHE A 129 -4.77 1.21 0.59
C PHE A 129 -3.41 0.59 0.91
N SER A 130 -3.33 -0.72 0.85
CA SER A 130 -2.07 -1.43 0.94
C SER A 130 -1.40 -1.50 -0.41
N ILE A 131 -0.15 -1.05 -0.48
CA ILE A 131 0.67 -1.04 -1.68
C ILE A 131 1.87 -1.96 -1.44
N GLY A 132 1.80 -3.15 -1.99
CA GLY A 132 2.89 -4.14 -1.94
C GLY A 132 3.90 -3.96 -3.07
N GLY A 133 3.46 -3.29 -4.14
CA GLY A 133 4.23 -3.05 -5.36
C GLY A 133 4.11 -4.18 -6.37
N ILE A 134 3.76 -3.83 -7.60
CA ILE A 134 3.63 -4.76 -8.71
C ILE A 134 4.69 -4.41 -9.75
N PRO A 135 5.67 -5.29 -10.07
CA PRO A 135 6.73 -5.01 -11.04
C PRO A 135 6.22 -4.56 -12.42
N ALA A 136 5.00 -4.95 -12.78
CA ALA A 136 4.38 -4.52 -14.03
C ALA A 136 4.18 -2.99 -14.09
N GLU A 137 3.92 -2.34 -12.95
CA GLU A 137 3.78 -0.88 -12.86
C GLU A 137 5.12 -0.18 -13.13
N ASP A 138 6.21 -0.70 -12.55
CA ASP A 138 7.56 -0.18 -12.77
C ASP A 138 7.97 -0.31 -14.24
N VAL A 139 7.68 -1.44 -14.87
CA VAL A 139 7.95 -1.67 -16.31
C VAL A 139 7.13 -0.73 -17.17
N ALA A 140 5.85 -0.53 -16.87
CA ALA A 140 4.99 0.39 -17.61
C ALA A 140 5.53 1.82 -17.55
N TRP A 141 5.82 2.34 -16.34
CA TRP A 141 6.39 3.67 -16.16
C TRP A 141 7.76 3.83 -16.82
N ALA A 142 8.66 2.85 -16.64
CA ALA A 142 9.98 2.89 -17.25
C ALA A 142 9.89 2.92 -18.80
N THR A 143 8.94 2.19 -19.37
CA THR A 143 8.70 2.18 -20.82
C THR A 143 8.23 3.54 -21.33
N GLU A 144 7.24 4.15 -20.69
CA GLU A 144 6.74 5.48 -21.04
C GLU A 144 7.83 6.56 -20.92
N LEU A 145 8.60 6.50 -19.82
CA LEU A 145 9.72 7.42 -19.60
C LEU A 145 10.80 7.26 -20.66
N LEU A 146 11.12 6.01 -21.05
CA LEU A 146 12.10 5.74 -22.12
C LEU A 146 11.64 6.32 -23.45
N TRP A 147 10.40 6.07 -23.85
CA TRP A 147 9.85 6.61 -25.09
C TRP A 147 9.83 8.14 -25.10
N GLU A 148 9.46 8.76 -24.00
CA GLU A 148 9.44 10.21 -23.88
C GLU A 148 10.87 10.82 -23.90
N ALA A 149 11.84 10.17 -23.27
CA ALA A 149 13.24 10.57 -23.32
C ALA A 149 13.79 10.50 -24.74
N GLN A 150 13.53 9.40 -25.45
CA GLN A 150 13.91 9.24 -26.87
C GLN A 150 13.25 10.32 -27.77
N ARG A 151 11.97 10.59 -27.56
CA ARG A 151 11.23 11.62 -28.32
C ARG A 151 11.80 13.02 -28.11
N ARG A 152 12.33 13.33 -26.94
CA ARG A 152 12.91 14.62 -26.57
C ARG A 152 14.41 14.71 -26.77
N ASP A 153 15.06 13.62 -27.20
CA ASP A 153 16.52 13.52 -27.31
C ASP A 153 17.24 13.89 -26.00
N ILE A 154 16.73 13.38 -24.87
CA ILE A 154 17.31 13.60 -23.54
C ILE A 154 17.82 12.27 -22.95
N GLY A 155 18.85 12.37 -22.14
CA GLY A 155 19.51 11.25 -21.49
C GLY A 155 20.80 10.84 -22.18
N THR A 156 21.41 9.80 -21.67
CA THR A 156 22.64 9.23 -22.19
C THR A 156 22.45 7.75 -22.44
N LEU A 157 22.75 7.30 -23.65
CA LEU A 157 22.76 5.88 -23.97
C LEU A 157 24.00 5.23 -23.34
N LEU A 158 23.78 4.38 -22.34
CA LEU A 158 24.84 3.64 -21.70
C LEU A 158 24.99 2.27 -22.35
N PRO A 159 26.20 1.85 -22.74
CA PRO A 159 26.41 0.48 -23.20
C PRO A 159 26.23 -0.48 -22.03
N ILE A 160 25.38 -1.48 -22.24
CA ILE A 160 25.27 -2.62 -21.34
C ILE A 160 26.25 -3.69 -21.83
N TRP A 161 26.92 -4.39 -20.93
CA TRP A 161 27.81 -5.49 -21.28
C TRP A 161 27.06 -6.63 -21.97
N ASP A 162 27.72 -7.29 -22.91
CA ASP A 162 27.13 -8.40 -23.70
C ASP A 162 26.88 -9.66 -22.86
N GLN A 163 27.56 -9.79 -21.73
CA GLN A 163 27.35 -10.87 -20.77
C GLN A 163 27.20 -10.31 -19.35
N PRO A 164 26.26 -10.85 -18.54
CA PRO A 164 26.12 -10.45 -17.14
C PRO A 164 27.42 -10.68 -16.37
N ALA A 165 27.80 -9.75 -15.51
CA ALA A 165 28.99 -9.86 -14.67
C ALA A 165 28.88 -10.95 -13.59
N LEU A 166 27.65 -11.43 -13.35
CA LEU A 166 27.32 -12.49 -12.42
C LEU A 166 26.67 -13.61 -13.23
N GLY A 167 27.46 -14.55 -13.69
CA GLY A 167 27.07 -15.79 -14.34
C GLY A 167 27.47 -16.99 -13.50
#